data_4d037dfa0250b3a594891943fd1ca01e
#
_entry.id   4d037dfa0250b3a594891943fd1ca01e
#
_cell.length_a   1.000
_cell.length_b   1.000
_cell.length_c   1.000
_cell.angle_alpha   90.00
_cell.angle_beta   90.00
_cell.angle_gamma   90.00
#
_symmetry.space_group_name_H-M   'P 1'
#
loop_
_entity.id
_entity.type
_entity.pdbx_description
1 polymer ?
#
loop_
_entity_poly.entity_id
_entity_poly.type
_entity_poly.pdbx_seq_one_letter_code
_entity_poly.pdbx_strand_id
1 'polypeptide(L)'
;GKVDVGTWADYINVGMEHGAFDMAGLDAYMKGLVDGGPTRSGHRTPAVIVEAPVEAVSEQVVRFNAWQFRQILARGVHGILLCQAETPDAVRAFVESCRYPVQRAGVGGSLQVGRRGVGSELSAAPIWGLERDEYIRRADPWPLSEEGELLLGLKIESLAALERIEEILAVPGIGFAEMGPGDLSMALGHLRAPQPWPELMQETHERVKAACKNNGVAFLDVAMPENIGEKIDAGARVIAGGKEETARIGRAHTKRAMDV
;
A
#
# COMPACT_ATOMS: atom_id res chain seq x y z
N GLY A 1 5.26 2.94 18.73
CA GLY A 1 5.51 4.05 17.81
C GLY A 1 6.71 4.91 18.21
N LYS A 2 6.79 5.32 19.48
CA LYS A 2 7.83 6.26 19.95
C LYS A 2 9.28 5.79 19.71
N VAL A 3 9.53 4.49 19.73
CA VAL A 3 10.84 3.89 19.45
C VAL A 3 11.04 3.74 17.93
N ASP A 4 9.95 3.48 17.20
CA ASP A 4 10.01 3.12 15.78
C ASP A 4 10.19 4.33 14.85
N VAL A 5 10.11 5.57 15.38
CA VAL A 5 10.43 6.76 14.58
C VAL A 5 11.88 6.76 14.08
N GLY A 6 12.77 6.09 14.80
CA GLY A 6 14.16 5.88 14.41
C GLY A 6 14.39 4.62 13.55
N THR A 7 13.35 4.06 12.93
CA THR A 7 13.51 2.87 12.09
C THR A 7 14.48 3.09 10.93
N TRP A 8 15.11 2.01 10.51
CA TRP A 8 15.93 1.97 9.29
C TRP A 8 15.07 1.79 8.01
N ALA A 9 13.81 1.41 8.18
CA ALA A 9 12.91 1.12 7.07
C ALA A 9 12.29 2.41 6.51
N ASP A 10 12.09 2.47 5.20
CA ASP A 10 11.45 3.59 4.52
C ASP A 10 9.94 3.65 4.81
N TYR A 11 9.35 2.52 5.20
CA TYR A 11 7.95 2.45 5.63
C TYR A 11 7.74 1.33 6.65
N ILE A 12 6.66 1.44 7.39
CA ILE A 12 6.20 0.46 8.37
C ILE A 12 4.89 -0.13 7.86
N ASN A 13 4.83 -1.47 7.77
CA ASN A 13 3.59 -2.17 7.46
C ASN A 13 2.89 -2.62 8.74
N VAL A 14 1.60 -2.32 8.87
CA VAL A 14 0.74 -2.77 9.98
C VAL A 14 -0.27 -3.76 9.42
N GLY A 15 -0.04 -5.04 9.66
CA GLY A 15 -0.92 -6.13 9.20
C GLY A 15 -2.18 -6.24 10.05
N MET A 16 -3.34 -5.91 9.48
CA MET A 16 -4.65 -6.11 10.08
C MET A 16 -5.48 -7.15 9.33
N GLU A 17 -4.99 -7.68 8.23
CA GLU A 17 -5.66 -8.75 7.47
C GLU A 17 -5.81 -10.01 8.32
N HIS A 18 -4.72 -10.49 8.91
CA HIS A 18 -4.67 -11.67 9.76
C HIS A 18 -4.43 -11.32 11.23
N GLY A 19 -4.18 -10.06 11.53
CA GLY A 19 -3.98 -9.54 12.88
C GLY A 19 -5.25 -8.94 13.47
N ALA A 20 -5.13 -8.35 14.65
CA ALA A 20 -6.24 -7.66 15.28
C ALA A 20 -6.60 -6.37 14.52
N PHE A 21 -7.88 -6.16 14.24
CA PHE A 21 -8.39 -4.87 13.76
C PHE A 21 -8.52 -3.90 14.94
N ASP A 22 -7.37 -3.37 15.38
CA ASP A 22 -7.26 -2.51 16.57
C ASP A 22 -7.04 -1.04 16.20
N MET A 23 -8.13 -0.31 16.04
CA MET A 23 -8.08 1.12 15.73
C MET A 23 -7.58 1.99 16.88
N ALA A 24 -7.76 1.56 18.13
CA ALA A 24 -7.24 2.29 19.28
C ALA A 24 -5.71 2.13 19.39
N GLY A 25 -5.22 0.90 19.17
CA GLY A 25 -3.79 0.62 19.07
C GLY A 25 -3.12 1.38 17.94
N LEU A 26 -3.73 1.42 16.75
CA LEU A 26 -3.22 2.19 15.61
C LEU A 26 -3.16 3.70 15.91
N ASP A 27 -4.20 4.26 16.53
CA ASP A 27 -4.22 5.66 16.95
C ASP A 27 -3.08 5.98 17.93
N ALA A 28 -2.91 5.15 18.95
CA ALA A 28 -1.83 5.29 19.93
C ALA A 28 -0.45 5.12 19.28
N TYR A 29 -0.33 4.21 18.30
CA TYR A 29 0.91 3.99 17.55
C TYR A 29 1.30 5.22 16.74
N MET A 30 0.38 5.78 15.94
CA MET A 30 0.62 6.97 15.12
C MET A 30 0.98 8.21 15.96
N LYS A 31 0.28 8.43 17.08
CA LYS A 31 0.61 9.47 18.05
C LYS A 31 2.00 9.24 18.66
N GLY A 32 2.32 7.99 18.98
CA GLY A 32 3.64 7.62 19.48
C GLY A 32 4.77 7.90 18.49
N LEU A 33 4.54 7.73 17.17
CA LEU A 33 5.51 8.14 16.15
C LEU A 33 5.74 9.65 16.18
N VAL A 34 4.67 10.45 16.24
CA VAL A 34 4.78 11.93 16.36
C VAL A 34 5.54 12.34 17.62
N ASP A 35 5.22 11.72 18.77
CA ASP A 35 5.87 12.01 20.06
C ASP A 35 7.36 11.61 20.08
N GLY A 36 7.77 10.69 19.22
CA GLY A 36 9.16 10.28 19.07
C GLY A 36 10.05 11.32 18.38
N GLY A 37 9.42 12.30 17.74
CA GLY A 37 10.09 13.35 16.99
C GLY A 37 10.26 13.04 15.50
N PRO A 38 10.92 13.90 14.73
CA PRO A 38 11.10 13.69 13.30
C PRO A 38 12.04 12.50 13.02
N THR A 39 11.86 11.92 11.85
CA THR A 39 12.79 10.93 11.30
C THR A 39 14.15 11.56 11.00
N ARG A 40 15.16 10.76 10.71
CA ARG A 40 16.49 11.26 10.32
C ARG A 40 16.47 12.12 9.06
N SER A 41 15.54 11.86 8.15
CA SER A 41 15.34 12.66 6.95
C SER A 41 14.49 13.92 7.17
N GLY A 42 14.05 14.17 8.42
CA GLY A 42 13.27 15.36 8.79
C GLY A 42 11.76 15.24 8.55
N HIS A 43 11.26 14.08 8.12
CA HIS A 43 9.81 13.84 8.05
C HIS A 43 9.22 13.71 9.45
N ARG A 44 7.96 14.11 9.60
CA ARG A 44 7.28 14.10 10.89
C ARG A 44 7.15 12.68 11.47
N THR A 45 6.88 11.70 10.63
CA THR A 45 6.83 10.27 10.98
C THR A 45 7.38 9.45 9.81
N PRO A 46 7.80 8.20 10.03
CA PRO A 46 7.94 7.24 8.93
C PRO A 46 6.61 7.05 8.21
N ALA A 47 6.64 6.67 6.94
CA ALA A 47 5.44 6.26 6.23
C ALA A 47 4.85 5.00 6.88
N VAL A 48 3.54 4.99 7.12
CA VAL A 48 2.82 3.82 7.65
C VAL A 48 1.77 3.38 6.66
N ILE A 49 1.81 2.11 6.29
CA ILE A 49 0.85 1.45 5.40
C ILE A 49 0.11 0.39 6.23
N VAL A 50 -1.21 0.30 6.08
CA VAL A 50 -2.03 -0.71 6.77
C VAL A 50 -2.53 -1.73 5.77
N GLU A 51 -2.27 -2.99 6.03
CA GLU A 51 -2.93 -4.11 5.37
C GLU A 51 -4.36 -4.23 5.89
N ALA A 52 -5.33 -3.88 5.05
CA ALA A 52 -6.73 -3.83 5.48
C ALA A 52 -7.40 -5.21 5.39
N PRO A 53 -8.25 -5.58 6.37
CA PRO A 53 -8.90 -6.89 6.40
C PRO A 53 -10.10 -6.99 5.44
N VAL A 54 -10.14 -6.17 4.40
CA VAL A 54 -11.21 -6.17 3.40
C VAL A 54 -10.78 -7.03 2.22
N GLU A 55 -11.52 -8.09 1.98
CA GLU A 55 -11.37 -8.87 0.75
C GLU A 55 -12.01 -8.13 -0.43
N ALA A 56 -11.21 -7.79 -1.42
CA ALA A 56 -11.67 -7.01 -2.58
C ALA A 56 -12.19 -7.90 -3.73
N VAL A 57 -13.00 -8.89 -3.39
CA VAL A 57 -13.57 -9.86 -4.33
C VAL A 57 -14.62 -9.24 -5.26
N SER A 58 -15.28 -8.15 -4.85
CA SER A 58 -16.24 -7.42 -5.68
C SER A 58 -16.41 -5.97 -5.24
N GLU A 59 -16.96 -5.13 -6.14
CA GLU A 59 -17.32 -3.74 -5.84
C GLU A 59 -18.22 -3.64 -4.59
N GLN A 60 -19.23 -4.50 -4.51
CA GLN A 60 -20.20 -4.48 -3.41
C GLN A 60 -19.54 -4.75 -2.07
N VAL A 61 -18.64 -5.73 -1.99
CA VAL A 61 -17.90 -6.06 -0.76
C VAL A 61 -17.04 -4.87 -0.32
N VAL A 62 -16.31 -4.26 -1.24
CA VAL A 62 -15.48 -3.09 -0.96
C VAL A 62 -16.34 -1.91 -0.49
N ARG A 63 -17.44 -1.60 -1.18
CA ARG A 63 -18.32 -0.47 -0.81
C ARG A 63 -18.99 -0.68 0.54
N PHE A 64 -19.41 -1.90 0.86
CA PHE A 64 -20.00 -2.24 2.16
C PHE A 64 -18.97 -2.07 3.30
N ASN A 65 -17.71 -2.40 3.04
CA ASN A 65 -16.62 -2.31 4.01
C ASN A 65 -15.82 -0.99 3.96
N ALA A 66 -16.20 -0.04 3.13
CA ALA A 66 -15.48 1.24 2.96
C ALA A 66 -15.32 2.06 4.25
N TRP A 67 -16.14 1.79 5.28
CA TRP A 67 -15.99 2.39 6.61
C TRP A 67 -14.64 2.03 7.27
N GLN A 68 -14.08 0.86 6.99
CA GLN A 68 -12.76 0.44 7.50
C GLN A 68 -11.66 1.33 6.94
N PHE A 69 -11.65 1.62 5.65
CA PHE A 69 -10.68 2.54 5.06
C PHE A 69 -10.76 3.93 5.69
N ARG A 70 -11.97 4.44 5.91
CA ARG A 70 -12.16 5.74 6.58
C ARG A 70 -11.61 5.74 8.00
N GLN A 71 -11.82 4.66 8.77
CA GLN A 71 -11.28 4.52 10.12
C GLN A 71 -9.77 4.42 10.13
N ILE A 72 -9.18 3.66 9.22
CA ILE A 72 -7.73 3.52 9.06
C ILE A 72 -7.11 4.87 8.69
N LEU A 73 -7.60 5.52 7.64
CA LEU A 73 -7.08 6.82 7.18
C LEU A 73 -7.27 7.94 8.21
N ALA A 74 -8.32 7.86 9.05
CA ALA A 74 -8.52 8.81 10.14
C ALA A 74 -7.43 8.74 11.22
N ARG A 75 -6.62 7.68 11.27
CA ARG A 75 -5.46 7.57 12.18
C ARG A 75 -4.21 8.26 11.62
N GLY A 76 -4.27 8.82 10.42
CA GLY A 76 -3.15 9.54 9.81
C GLY A 76 -2.09 8.64 9.17
N VAL A 77 -2.45 7.40 8.79
CA VAL A 77 -1.57 6.52 8.02
C VAL A 77 -1.38 7.05 6.60
N HIS A 78 -0.31 6.63 5.95
CA HIS A 78 0.12 7.14 4.64
C HIS A 78 -0.30 6.22 3.48
N GLY A 79 -0.88 5.05 3.77
CA GLY A 79 -1.35 4.14 2.74
C GLY A 79 -2.16 2.98 3.28
N ILE A 80 -2.78 2.28 2.33
CA ILE A 80 -3.53 1.04 2.58
C ILE A 80 -3.13 0.03 1.51
N LEU A 81 -2.82 -1.19 1.95
CA LEU A 81 -2.68 -2.35 1.09
C LEU A 81 -3.99 -3.15 1.14
N LEU A 82 -4.64 -3.27 -0.01
CA LEU A 82 -5.92 -3.97 -0.19
C LEU A 82 -5.66 -5.41 -0.58
N CYS A 83 -6.21 -6.35 0.20
CA CYS A 83 -6.04 -7.78 0.02
C CYS A 83 -7.07 -8.37 -0.95
N GLN A 84 -6.78 -9.52 -1.57
CA GLN A 84 -7.69 -10.26 -2.43
C GLN A 84 -8.30 -9.42 -3.56
N ALA A 85 -7.51 -8.61 -4.27
CA ALA A 85 -8.00 -7.74 -5.35
C ALA A 85 -8.36 -8.56 -6.59
N GLU A 86 -9.65 -8.85 -6.80
CA GLU A 86 -10.12 -9.76 -7.85
C GLU A 86 -10.74 -9.08 -9.07
N THR A 87 -11.23 -7.84 -8.92
CA THR A 87 -11.90 -7.16 -10.02
C THR A 87 -11.51 -5.68 -10.13
N PRO A 88 -11.44 -5.11 -11.35
CA PRO A 88 -11.20 -3.67 -11.53
C PRO A 88 -12.26 -2.79 -10.84
N ASP A 89 -13.53 -3.26 -10.77
CA ASP A 89 -14.60 -2.53 -10.12
C ASP A 89 -14.41 -2.46 -8.61
N ALA A 90 -13.92 -3.55 -7.98
CA ALA A 90 -13.54 -3.55 -6.58
C ALA A 90 -12.40 -2.55 -6.30
N VAL A 91 -11.38 -2.53 -7.17
CA VAL A 91 -10.26 -1.61 -7.04
C VAL A 91 -10.68 -0.16 -7.26
N ARG A 92 -11.56 0.13 -8.24
CA ARG A 92 -12.16 1.47 -8.39
C ARG A 92 -12.90 1.91 -7.13
N ALA A 93 -13.74 1.02 -6.58
CA ALA A 93 -14.46 1.29 -5.33
C ALA A 93 -13.54 1.58 -4.15
N PHE A 94 -12.39 0.90 -4.06
CA PHE A 94 -11.35 1.15 -3.06
C PHE A 94 -10.75 2.55 -3.21
N VAL A 95 -10.25 2.89 -4.40
CA VAL A 95 -9.68 4.21 -4.68
C VAL A 95 -10.67 5.32 -4.35
N GLU A 96 -11.91 5.21 -4.81
CA GLU A 96 -12.97 6.19 -4.54
C GLU A 96 -13.30 6.31 -3.05
N SER A 97 -13.23 5.21 -2.29
CA SER A 97 -13.50 5.18 -0.85
C SER A 97 -12.41 5.86 -0.02
N CYS A 98 -11.18 5.92 -0.53
CA CYS A 98 -10.06 6.58 0.11
C CYS A 98 -9.97 8.08 -0.18
N ARG A 99 -10.69 8.58 -1.17
CA ARG A 99 -10.62 9.97 -1.66
C ARG A 99 -11.72 10.88 -1.11
N TYR A 100 -11.38 12.14 -0.90
CA TYR A 100 -12.37 13.18 -0.60
C TYR A 100 -13.18 13.59 -1.86
N PRO A 101 -14.45 13.96 -1.70
CA PRO A 101 -15.28 14.37 -2.85
C PRO A 101 -14.75 15.57 -3.64
N VAL A 102 -13.95 16.42 -3.02
CA VAL A 102 -13.33 17.62 -3.65
C VAL A 102 -12.17 17.26 -4.58
N GLN A 103 -11.59 16.08 -4.46
CA GLN A 103 -10.49 15.61 -5.29
C GLN A 103 -11.04 15.12 -6.63
N ARG A 104 -10.60 15.74 -7.73
CA ARG A 104 -11.25 15.58 -9.04
C ARG A 104 -10.40 14.85 -10.08
N ALA A 105 -9.13 14.53 -9.81
CA ALA A 105 -8.29 13.80 -10.74
C ALA A 105 -8.94 12.46 -11.12
N GLY A 106 -9.03 12.14 -12.41
CA GLY A 106 -9.63 10.92 -12.94
C GLY A 106 -11.16 10.81 -12.86
N VAL A 107 -11.85 11.77 -12.22
CA VAL A 107 -13.32 11.77 -12.14
C VAL A 107 -13.96 12.12 -13.48
N GLY A 108 -14.93 11.31 -13.90
CA GLY A 108 -15.57 11.41 -15.23
C GLY A 108 -14.87 10.57 -16.31
N GLY A 109 -13.72 9.98 -15.99
CA GLY A 109 -13.09 8.91 -16.75
C GLY A 109 -13.50 7.54 -16.17
N SER A 110 -12.52 6.82 -15.62
CA SER A 110 -12.76 5.49 -15.01
C SER A 110 -13.17 5.55 -13.54
N LEU A 111 -13.05 6.70 -12.86
CA LEU A 111 -13.37 6.87 -11.44
C LEU A 111 -14.62 7.74 -11.25
N GLN A 112 -15.35 7.45 -10.17
CA GLN A 112 -16.41 8.27 -9.64
C GLN A 112 -15.89 9.27 -8.60
N VAL A 113 -16.76 10.15 -8.11
CA VAL A 113 -16.46 11.10 -7.04
C VAL A 113 -16.05 10.35 -5.77
N GLY A 114 -15.03 10.85 -5.09
CA GLY A 114 -14.52 10.30 -3.84
C GLY A 114 -15.60 10.20 -2.74
N ARG A 115 -15.48 9.21 -1.85
CA ARG A 115 -16.48 8.86 -0.83
C ARG A 115 -15.95 8.90 0.60
N ARG A 116 -14.73 9.39 0.83
CA ARG A 116 -14.14 9.42 2.17
C ARG A 116 -14.95 10.23 3.17
N GLY A 117 -15.59 11.31 2.72
CA GLY A 117 -16.38 12.19 3.58
C GLY A 117 -15.53 13.08 4.49
N VAL A 118 -16.19 13.97 5.24
CA VAL A 118 -15.59 14.92 6.16
C VAL A 118 -15.45 14.31 7.57
N GLY A 119 -14.46 14.76 8.35
CA GLY A 119 -14.27 14.45 9.77
C GLY A 119 -12.96 13.70 10.05
N SER A 120 -12.52 12.82 9.15
CA SER A 120 -11.27 12.07 9.33
C SER A 120 -10.02 12.96 9.33
N GLU A 121 -10.06 14.09 8.67
CA GLU A 121 -8.97 15.07 8.61
C GLU A 121 -8.67 15.71 9.96
N LEU A 122 -9.65 15.79 10.86
CA LEU A 122 -9.46 16.38 12.19
C LEU A 122 -8.45 15.62 13.05
N SER A 123 -8.39 14.30 12.90
CA SER A 123 -7.42 13.46 13.60
C SER A 123 -6.17 13.16 12.78
N ALA A 124 -6.27 13.09 11.47
CA ALA A 124 -5.16 12.73 10.58
C ALA A 124 -4.22 13.89 10.27
N ALA A 125 -4.74 15.11 10.06
CA ALA A 125 -3.91 16.27 9.72
C ALA A 125 -2.84 16.59 10.79
N PRO A 126 -3.13 16.53 12.11
CA PRO A 126 -2.10 16.71 13.14
C PRO A 126 -0.98 15.67 13.09
N ILE A 127 -1.29 14.43 12.68
CA ILE A 127 -0.28 13.37 12.52
C ILE A 127 0.70 13.75 11.40
N TRP A 128 0.18 14.26 10.28
CA TRP A 128 1.01 14.73 9.15
C TRP A 128 1.67 16.10 9.42
N GLY A 129 1.27 16.79 10.48
CA GLY A 129 1.77 18.12 10.80
C GLY A 129 1.26 19.21 9.84
N LEU A 130 0.06 19.01 9.30
CA LEU A 130 -0.56 19.88 8.31
C LEU A 130 -1.81 20.55 8.88
N GLU A 131 -2.15 21.72 8.30
CA GLU A 131 -3.47 22.31 8.46
C GLU A 131 -4.50 21.44 7.72
N ARG A 132 -5.76 21.53 8.16
CA ARG A 132 -6.85 20.70 7.68
C ARG A 132 -7.02 20.71 6.14
N ASP A 133 -7.04 21.90 5.56
CA ASP A 133 -7.28 22.07 4.12
C ASP A 133 -6.09 21.54 3.29
N GLU A 134 -4.89 21.72 3.81
CA GLU A 134 -3.68 21.17 3.20
C GLU A 134 -3.67 19.65 3.25
N TYR A 135 -4.02 19.07 4.40
CA TYR A 135 -4.18 17.61 4.49
C TYR A 135 -5.18 17.06 3.48
N ILE A 136 -6.37 17.71 3.34
CA ILE A 136 -7.38 17.28 2.37
C ILE A 136 -6.82 17.30 0.93
N ARG A 137 -6.01 18.29 0.57
CA ARG A 137 -5.38 18.35 -0.77
C ARG A 137 -4.36 17.24 -0.97
N ARG A 138 -3.48 17.02 0.00
CA ARG A 138 -2.37 16.05 -0.08
C ARG A 138 -2.80 14.61 0.19
N ALA A 139 -3.90 14.37 0.90
CA ALA A 139 -4.45 13.04 1.17
C ALA A 139 -5.22 12.48 -0.04
N ASP A 140 -4.65 12.56 -1.24
CA ASP A 140 -5.11 11.96 -2.50
C ASP A 140 -4.10 10.91 -2.97
N PRO A 141 -4.53 9.83 -3.65
CA PRO A 141 -3.61 8.78 -4.08
C PRO A 141 -2.56 9.27 -5.09
N TRP A 142 -1.30 8.98 -4.80
CA TRP A 142 -0.23 9.04 -5.79
C TRP A 142 -0.18 7.71 -6.58
N PRO A 143 0.05 7.69 -7.91
CA PRO A 143 0.39 8.81 -8.80
C PRO A 143 -0.81 9.49 -9.48
N LEU A 144 -2.05 9.21 -9.09
CA LEU A 144 -3.24 9.81 -9.68
C LEU A 144 -3.24 11.34 -9.51
N SER A 145 -2.83 11.81 -8.35
CA SER A 145 -2.58 13.22 -8.06
C SER A 145 -1.07 13.41 -7.88
N GLU A 146 -0.47 14.35 -8.61
CA GLU A 146 0.97 14.64 -8.50
C GLU A 146 1.37 15.15 -7.12
N GLU A 147 0.47 15.87 -6.44
CA GLU A 147 0.64 16.37 -5.06
C GLU A 147 0.13 15.38 -4.01
N GLY A 148 -0.40 14.23 -4.46
CA GLY A 148 -0.96 13.21 -3.56
C GLY A 148 0.14 12.49 -2.79
N GLU A 149 -0.14 12.21 -1.51
CA GLU A 149 0.79 11.51 -0.61
C GLU A 149 0.19 10.22 -0.02
N LEU A 150 -1.01 9.81 -0.44
CA LEU A 150 -1.51 8.48 -0.10
C LEU A 150 -0.94 7.44 -1.07
N LEU A 151 -0.45 6.34 -0.51
CA LEU A 151 0.03 5.20 -1.29
C LEU A 151 -0.94 4.03 -1.16
N LEU A 152 -1.73 3.79 -2.19
CA LEU A 152 -2.67 2.67 -2.23
C LEU A 152 -2.04 1.48 -2.94
N GLY A 153 -2.11 0.32 -2.32
CA GLY A 153 -1.53 -0.93 -2.83
C GLY A 153 -2.54 -2.04 -3.00
N LEU A 154 -2.18 -3.06 -3.79
CA LEU A 154 -2.97 -4.26 -4.05
C LEU A 154 -2.18 -5.53 -3.83
N LYS A 155 -2.83 -6.57 -3.30
CA LYS A 155 -2.36 -7.95 -3.36
C LYS A 155 -3.10 -8.73 -4.45
N ILE A 156 -2.35 -9.36 -5.33
CA ILE A 156 -2.83 -10.31 -6.35
C ILE A 156 -2.51 -11.71 -5.84
N GLU A 157 -3.54 -12.42 -5.34
CA GLU A 157 -3.29 -13.62 -4.53
C GLU A 157 -4.42 -14.67 -4.60
N SER A 158 -5.39 -14.49 -5.50
CA SER A 158 -6.46 -15.46 -5.74
C SER A 158 -6.50 -15.92 -7.20
N LEU A 159 -7.09 -17.09 -7.45
CA LEU A 159 -7.22 -17.61 -8.83
C LEU A 159 -8.08 -16.68 -9.71
N ALA A 160 -9.10 -16.04 -9.13
CA ALA A 160 -9.94 -15.08 -9.85
C ALA A 160 -9.15 -13.84 -10.30
N ALA A 161 -8.22 -13.37 -9.46
CA ALA A 161 -7.36 -12.24 -9.80
C ALA A 161 -6.42 -12.54 -10.99
N LEU A 162 -5.97 -13.80 -11.13
CA LEU A 162 -5.03 -14.19 -12.19
C LEU A 162 -5.58 -13.97 -13.60
N GLU A 163 -6.89 -14.08 -13.76
CA GLU A 163 -7.56 -13.89 -15.06
C GLU A 163 -7.55 -12.42 -15.51
N ARG A 164 -7.39 -11.48 -14.57
CA ARG A 164 -7.63 -10.04 -14.78
C ARG A 164 -6.51 -9.13 -14.27
N ILE A 165 -5.29 -9.65 -14.07
CA ILE A 165 -4.15 -8.92 -13.51
C ILE A 165 -3.96 -7.56 -14.19
N GLU A 166 -3.93 -7.55 -15.53
CA GLU A 166 -3.66 -6.36 -16.32
C GLU A 166 -4.77 -5.31 -16.17
N GLU A 167 -6.04 -5.74 -16.13
CA GLU A 167 -7.18 -4.84 -15.94
C GLU A 167 -7.25 -4.27 -14.52
N ILE A 168 -6.92 -5.08 -13.52
CA ILE A 168 -6.86 -4.69 -12.10
C ILE A 168 -5.80 -3.62 -11.90
N LEU A 169 -4.59 -3.85 -12.42
CA LEU A 169 -3.45 -2.95 -12.27
C LEU A 169 -3.51 -1.72 -13.17
N ALA A 170 -4.42 -1.70 -14.16
CA ALA A 170 -4.71 -0.51 -14.97
C ALA A 170 -5.64 0.50 -14.29
N VAL A 171 -6.21 0.18 -13.12
CA VAL A 171 -7.07 1.12 -12.39
C VAL A 171 -6.23 2.29 -11.86
N PRO A 172 -6.57 3.55 -12.19
CA PRO A 172 -5.78 4.69 -11.75
C PRO A 172 -5.87 4.90 -10.24
N GLY A 173 -4.78 5.38 -9.64
CA GLY A 173 -4.68 5.67 -8.23
C GLY A 173 -4.03 4.54 -7.40
N ILE A 174 -3.60 3.46 -8.04
CA ILE A 174 -2.79 2.42 -7.40
C ILE A 174 -1.32 2.79 -7.53
N GLY A 175 -0.64 2.92 -6.40
CA GLY A 175 0.76 3.30 -6.31
C GLY A 175 1.70 2.09 -6.31
N PHE A 176 1.28 0.95 -5.76
CA PHE A 176 2.09 -0.27 -5.73
C PHE A 176 1.23 -1.54 -5.75
N ALA A 177 1.84 -2.66 -6.09
CA ALA A 177 1.19 -3.96 -5.99
C ALA A 177 2.20 -5.10 -5.82
N GLU A 178 1.73 -6.20 -5.25
CA GLU A 178 2.48 -7.44 -5.08
C GLU A 178 1.69 -8.67 -5.54
N MET A 179 2.39 -9.77 -5.76
CA MET A 179 1.79 -11.09 -5.73
C MET A 179 1.85 -11.61 -4.29
N GLY A 180 0.70 -11.91 -3.68
CA GLY A 180 0.62 -12.51 -2.34
C GLY A 180 0.94 -14.01 -2.38
N PRO A 181 2.19 -14.46 -2.09
CA PRO A 181 2.57 -15.84 -2.30
C PRO A 181 1.92 -16.81 -1.30
N GLY A 182 1.53 -16.33 -0.12
CA GLY A 182 0.89 -17.12 0.92
C GLY A 182 -0.48 -17.63 0.46
N ASP A 183 -1.39 -16.72 0.22
CA ASP A 183 -2.77 -17.04 -0.15
C ASP A 183 -2.87 -17.64 -1.54
N LEU A 184 -2.07 -17.16 -2.49
CA LEU A 184 -2.02 -17.79 -3.82
C LEU A 184 -1.59 -19.26 -3.72
N SER A 185 -0.60 -19.59 -2.87
CA SER A 185 -0.20 -20.98 -2.71
C SER A 185 -1.31 -21.84 -2.08
N MET A 186 -2.07 -21.29 -1.12
CA MET A 186 -3.23 -21.98 -0.55
C MET A 186 -4.34 -22.18 -1.59
N ALA A 187 -4.61 -21.17 -2.40
CA ALA A 187 -5.57 -21.27 -3.52
C ALA A 187 -5.17 -22.34 -4.55
N LEU A 188 -3.86 -22.61 -4.69
CA LEU A 188 -3.31 -23.70 -5.52
C LEU A 188 -3.24 -25.05 -4.81
N GLY A 189 -3.75 -25.17 -3.57
CA GLY A 189 -3.79 -26.42 -2.81
C GLY A 189 -2.53 -26.73 -2.00
N HIS A 190 -1.63 -25.78 -1.82
CA HIS A 190 -0.44 -25.94 -0.99
C HIS A 190 -0.68 -25.39 0.42
N LEU A 191 -0.29 -26.14 1.46
CA LEU A 191 -0.38 -25.68 2.85
C LEU A 191 0.58 -24.54 3.19
N ARG A 192 1.64 -24.40 2.41
CA ARG A 192 2.66 -23.34 2.51
C ARG A 192 3.21 -23.07 1.12
N ALA A 193 3.68 -21.86 0.88
CA ALA A 193 4.36 -21.52 -0.37
C ALA A 193 5.58 -22.43 -0.58
N PRO A 194 5.56 -23.33 -1.59
CA PRO A 194 6.68 -24.24 -1.84
C PRO A 194 7.92 -23.46 -2.27
N GLN A 195 9.10 -24.05 -2.02
CA GLN A 195 10.34 -23.49 -2.52
C GLN A 195 11.12 -24.58 -3.29
N PRO A 196 11.47 -24.37 -4.55
CA PRO A 196 11.12 -23.20 -5.39
C PRO A 196 9.60 -23.11 -5.65
N TRP A 197 9.13 -21.92 -6.02
CA TRP A 197 7.72 -21.75 -6.41
C TRP A 197 7.35 -22.63 -7.60
N PRO A 198 6.12 -23.20 -7.65
CA PRO A 198 5.57 -23.81 -8.84
C PRO A 198 5.56 -22.86 -10.04
N GLU A 199 5.60 -23.42 -11.25
CA GLU A 199 5.65 -22.66 -12.51
C GLU A 199 4.55 -21.58 -12.58
N LEU A 200 3.31 -21.91 -12.25
CA LEU A 200 2.20 -20.97 -12.26
C LEU A 200 2.44 -19.76 -11.30
N MET A 201 3.04 -19.98 -10.14
CA MET A 201 3.38 -18.87 -9.22
C MET A 201 4.51 -18.01 -9.78
N GLN A 202 5.50 -18.61 -10.44
CA GLN A 202 6.57 -17.88 -11.10
C GLN A 202 6.03 -17.03 -12.26
N GLU A 203 5.19 -17.61 -13.11
CA GLU A 203 4.51 -16.91 -14.21
C GLU A 203 3.64 -15.77 -13.69
N THR A 204 2.87 -16.00 -12.62
CA THR A 204 2.03 -14.97 -12.00
C THR A 204 2.88 -13.81 -11.48
N HIS A 205 3.97 -14.10 -10.79
CA HIS A 205 4.90 -13.07 -10.30
C HIS A 205 5.44 -12.20 -11.45
N GLU A 206 5.86 -12.82 -12.56
CA GLU A 206 6.33 -12.08 -13.73
C GLU A 206 5.22 -11.27 -14.40
N ARG A 207 3.99 -11.80 -14.47
CA ARG A 207 2.83 -11.09 -15.03
C ARG A 207 2.47 -9.86 -14.17
N VAL A 208 2.41 -10.01 -12.84
CA VAL A 208 2.15 -8.88 -11.93
C VAL A 208 3.23 -7.80 -12.10
N LYS A 209 4.49 -8.20 -12.11
CA LYS A 209 5.63 -7.28 -12.33
C LYS A 209 5.53 -6.54 -13.67
N ALA A 210 5.21 -7.27 -14.74
CA ALA A 210 5.05 -6.67 -16.08
C ALA A 210 3.86 -5.71 -16.14
N ALA A 211 2.71 -6.09 -15.56
CA ALA A 211 1.53 -5.25 -15.50
C ALA A 211 1.77 -3.98 -14.65
N CYS A 212 2.47 -4.09 -13.53
CA CYS A 212 2.92 -2.94 -12.74
C CYS A 212 3.74 -1.98 -13.61
N LYS A 213 4.77 -2.48 -14.29
CA LYS A 213 5.62 -1.68 -15.17
C LYS A 213 4.82 -0.97 -16.27
N ASN A 214 3.88 -1.67 -16.90
CA ASN A 214 3.09 -1.14 -18.01
C ASN A 214 2.12 -0.03 -17.58
N ASN A 215 1.72 -0.02 -16.31
CA ASN A 215 0.75 0.93 -15.75
C ASN A 215 1.40 1.97 -14.81
N GLY A 216 2.73 2.00 -14.70
CA GLY A 216 3.41 2.94 -13.80
C GLY A 216 3.19 2.66 -12.31
N VAL A 217 2.79 1.43 -11.97
CA VAL A 217 2.60 0.96 -10.59
C VAL A 217 3.92 0.40 -10.06
N ALA A 218 4.31 0.74 -8.85
CA ALA A 218 5.52 0.20 -8.23
C ALA A 218 5.32 -1.28 -7.88
N PHE A 219 6.22 -2.13 -8.35
CA PHE A 219 6.19 -3.55 -7.98
C PHE A 219 6.82 -3.76 -6.61
N LEU A 220 6.07 -4.38 -5.70
CA LEU A 220 6.57 -4.82 -4.40
C LEU A 220 7.04 -6.27 -4.49
N ASP A 221 8.27 -6.51 -4.02
CA ASP A 221 8.87 -7.84 -3.96
C ASP A 221 9.59 -8.05 -2.62
N VAL A 222 9.87 -9.29 -2.29
CA VAL A 222 10.66 -9.65 -1.12
C VAL A 222 12.13 -9.77 -1.53
N ALA A 223 13.02 -9.18 -0.74
CA ALA A 223 14.45 -9.29 -0.99
C ALA A 223 15.25 -9.49 0.29
N MET A 224 16.40 -10.11 0.12
CA MET A 224 17.42 -10.34 1.14
C MET A 224 18.71 -9.62 0.74
N PRO A 225 19.69 -9.44 1.63
CA PRO A 225 20.96 -8.78 1.30
C PRO A 225 21.65 -9.33 0.06
N GLU A 226 21.52 -10.65 -0.17
CA GLU A 226 22.19 -11.36 -1.25
C GLU A 226 21.61 -11.08 -2.64
N ASN A 227 20.32 -10.68 -2.73
CA ASN A 227 19.62 -10.55 -4.01
C ASN A 227 18.94 -9.19 -4.24
N ILE A 228 19.03 -8.24 -3.31
CA ILE A 228 18.34 -6.95 -3.42
C ILE A 228 18.71 -6.17 -4.69
N GLY A 229 19.97 -6.16 -5.09
CA GLY A 229 20.41 -5.50 -6.32
C GLY A 229 19.75 -6.11 -7.57
N GLU A 230 19.74 -7.43 -7.67
CA GLU A 230 19.08 -8.16 -8.76
C GLU A 230 17.56 -7.86 -8.81
N LYS A 231 16.89 -7.87 -7.65
CA LYS A 231 15.46 -7.57 -7.56
C LYS A 231 15.14 -6.13 -8.01
N ILE A 232 15.95 -5.16 -7.62
CA ILE A 232 15.81 -3.76 -8.06
C ILE A 232 16.01 -3.64 -9.57
N ASP A 233 17.04 -4.27 -10.12
CA ASP A 233 17.34 -4.25 -11.56
C ASP A 233 16.23 -4.95 -12.36
N ALA A 234 15.62 -6.00 -11.79
CA ALA A 234 14.46 -6.69 -12.35
C ALA A 234 13.15 -5.89 -12.27
N GLY A 235 13.12 -4.75 -11.57
CA GLY A 235 11.97 -3.84 -11.56
C GLY A 235 11.27 -3.67 -10.22
N ALA A 236 11.72 -4.29 -9.13
CA ALA A 236 11.17 -4.03 -7.80
C ALA A 236 11.42 -2.56 -7.38
N ARG A 237 10.41 -1.93 -6.80
CA ARG A 237 10.45 -0.53 -6.31
C ARG A 237 10.06 -0.40 -4.86
N VAL A 238 9.33 -1.36 -4.33
CA VAL A 238 8.99 -1.50 -2.91
C VAL A 238 9.50 -2.85 -2.45
N ILE A 239 10.15 -2.91 -1.30
CA ILE A 239 10.74 -4.15 -0.77
C ILE A 239 10.11 -4.46 0.57
N ALA A 240 9.58 -5.67 0.70
CA ALA A 240 9.06 -6.22 1.95
C ALA A 240 10.01 -7.28 2.53
N GLY A 241 9.85 -7.59 3.82
CA GLY A 241 10.55 -8.68 4.49
C GLY A 241 12.06 -8.51 4.68
N GLY A 242 12.62 -7.37 4.27
CA GLY A 242 14.04 -7.08 4.35
C GLY A 242 14.55 -6.86 5.78
N LYS A 243 15.89 -6.87 5.89
CA LYS A 243 16.63 -6.47 7.09
C LYS A 243 17.25 -5.08 6.87
N GLU A 244 17.74 -4.46 7.94
CA GLU A 244 18.47 -3.18 7.84
C GLU A 244 19.60 -3.24 6.80
N GLU A 245 20.33 -4.36 6.76
CA GLU A 245 21.37 -4.57 5.76
C GLU A 245 20.84 -4.60 4.33
N THR A 246 19.67 -5.23 4.10
CA THR A 246 18.99 -5.21 2.79
C THR A 246 18.69 -3.78 2.35
N ALA A 247 18.13 -2.97 3.24
CA ALA A 247 17.82 -1.55 2.94
C ALA A 247 19.10 -0.76 2.62
N ARG A 248 20.16 -0.93 3.42
CA ARG A 248 21.45 -0.27 3.20
C ARG A 248 22.06 -0.61 1.83
N ILE A 249 22.05 -1.89 1.45
CA ILE A 249 22.55 -2.35 0.15
C ILE A 249 21.69 -1.79 -0.98
N GLY A 250 20.36 -1.87 -0.86
CA GLY A 250 19.43 -1.36 -1.88
C GLY A 250 19.57 0.15 -2.11
N ARG A 251 19.69 0.95 -1.04
CA ARG A 251 19.94 2.40 -1.16
C ARG A 251 21.28 2.69 -1.84
N ALA A 252 22.33 1.98 -1.47
CA ALA A 252 23.64 2.12 -2.14
C ALA A 252 23.57 1.74 -3.63
N HIS A 253 22.86 0.66 -3.97
CA HIS A 253 22.66 0.21 -5.34
C HIS A 253 21.92 1.25 -6.19
N THR A 254 20.87 1.85 -5.65
CA THR A 254 20.09 2.91 -6.31
C THR A 254 20.69 4.29 -6.21
N LYS A 255 21.82 4.45 -5.51
CA LYS A 255 22.44 5.74 -5.21
C LYS A 255 21.51 6.72 -4.49
N ARG A 256 20.58 6.20 -3.70
CA ARG A 256 19.67 6.99 -2.91
C ARG A 256 20.41 7.55 -1.69
N ALA A 257 20.49 8.87 -1.59
CA ALA A 257 21.21 9.56 -0.53
C ALA A 257 20.35 9.86 0.71
N MET A 258 19.03 9.65 0.63
CA MET A 258 18.11 9.99 1.71
C MET A 258 18.02 8.85 2.73
N ASP A 259 18.36 9.15 3.96
CA ASP A 259 18.05 8.29 5.12
C ASP A 259 16.59 8.50 5.55
N VAL A 260 16.00 7.51 6.16
CA VAL A 260 14.63 7.61 6.71
C VAL A 260 14.64 8.24 8.09
#